data_a183fffa660fa90d258ee71df2286ace
#
_entry.id   a183fffa660fa90d258ee71df2286ace
#
_cell.length_a   1.000
_cell.length_b   1.000
_cell.length_c   1.000
_cell.angle_alpha   90.00
_cell.angle_beta   90.00
_cell.angle_gamma   90.00
#
_symmetry.space_group_name_H-M   'P 1'
#
loop_
_entity.id
_entity.type
_entity.pdbx_description
1 polymer ?
#
loop_
_entity_poly.entity_id
_entity_poly.type
_entity_poly.pdbx_seq_one_letter_code
_entity_poly.pdbx_strand_id
1 'polypeptide(L)'
;MELGALLITLVAVLLCAKLAGEAAERLGQTAVLGELLAGVVLGPSGLGLIHESEILRFLAEIGVILLLFEIGLHSDLDQLISAGVQATAVAIVGVVAPLLLGYALARAWDLAPLTAVFVGATLTATSVGITARVLADLGRLEDPNARIVLGAAVIDDILGLIILALVTGLARTGRFSTGVLLWTLLTSVVFLVVALVLGVRLAPWLLRLVNRMRVRGVLIVYAVTFCLLLAAISEHLGLATIIGAFAAGLVLAKTDDRAHIQELLHPTADLFVPVFFVMIGLKVELGVFSPSQSGGLRLLLMTAMLTVAAVIGKLVSGLAIYQRGARRLVVGVGMVPRGEVGLIFAGLGLSLGLGGPDLYASLVTVVMLSTFIVPVWLRALYRAKPG
;
A
#
# COMPACT_ATOMS: atom_id res chain seq x y z
N MET A 1 -24.67 -4.00 13.49
CA MET A 1 -23.99 -4.87 14.50
C MET A 1 -24.21 -4.24 15.85
N GLU A 2 -24.60 -5.01 16.86
CA GLU A 2 -24.70 -4.48 18.24
C GLU A 2 -23.31 -4.07 18.75
N LEU A 3 -23.24 -3.02 19.56
CA LEU A 3 -21.97 -2.49 20.08
C LEU A 3 -21.13 -3.59 20.75
N GLY A 4 -21.76 -4.50 21.51
CA GLY A 4 -21.08 -5.61 22.17
C GLY A 4 -20.38 -6.55 21.19
N ALA A 5 -21.01 -6.92 20.08
CA ALA A 5 -20.42 -7.76 19.05
C ALA A 5 -19.22 -7.06 18.36
N LEU A 6 -19.34 -5.76 18.12
CA LEU A 6 -18.23 -4.98 17.55
C LEU A 6 -17.02 -4.93 18.49
N LEU A 7 -17.24 -4.71 19.78
CA LEU A 7 -16.16 -4.69 20.78
C LEU A 7 -15.46 -6.04 20.87
N ILE A 8 -16.23 -7.15 20.87
CA ILE A 8 -15.65 -8.51 20.86
C ILE A 8 -14.82 -8.75 19.60
N THR A 9 -15.32 -8.32 18.44
CA THR A 9 -14.60 -8.42 17.16
C THR A 9 -13.29 -7.64 17.22
N LEU A 10 -13.31 -6.41 17.73
CA LEU A 10 -12.09 -5.59 17.85
C LEU A 10 -11.07 -6.22 18.83
N VAL A 11 -11.55 -6.77 19.95
CA VAL A 11 -10.70 -7.51 20.89
C VAL A 11 -10.04 -8.71 20.19
N ALA A 12 -10.82 -9.50 19.42
CA ALA A 12 -10.30 -10.64 18.69
C ALA A 12 -9.25 -10.21 17.65
N VAL A 13 -9.53 -9.15 16.87
CA VAL A 13 -8.58 -8.60 15.87
C VAL A 13 -7.27 -8.21 16.55
N LEU A 14 -7.33 -7.37 17.60
CA LEU A 14 -6.13 -6.84 18.25
C LEU A 14 -5.31 -7.92 18.94
N LEU A 15 -5.95 -8.83 19.68
CA LEU A 15 -5.26 -9.93 20.35
C LEU A 15 -4.63 -10.90 19.35
N CYS A 16 -5.38 -11.35 18.36
CA CYS A 16 -4.85 -12.28 17.36
C CYS A 16 -3.74 -11.66 16.52
N ALA A 17 -3.86 -10.37 16.15
CA ALA A 17 -2.80 -9.65 15.45
C ALA A 17 -1.49 -9.65 16.27
N LYS A 18 -1.55 -9.26 17.54
CA LYS A 18 -0.36 -9.17 18.40
C LYS A 18 0.21 -10.56 18.72
N LEU A 19 -0.62 -11.57 19.00
CA LEU A 19 -0.16 -12.94 19.26
C LEU A 19 0.49 -13.56 18.01
N ALA A 20 -0.11 -13.38 16.84
CA ALA A 20 0.44 -13.89 15.59
C ALA A 20 1.70 -13.11 15.16
N GLY A 21 1.74 -11.80 15.40
CA GLY A 21 2.93 -10.97 15.20
C GLY A 21 4.10 -11.46 16.07
N GLU A 22 3.88 -11.67 17.36
CA GLU A 22 4.87 -12.23 18.30
C GLU A 22 5.35 -13.63 17.86
N ALA A 23 4.41 -14.50 17.43
CA ALA A 23 4.77 -15.82 16.91
C ALA A 23 5.64 -15.73 15.65
N ALA A 24 5.33 -14.79 14.73
CA ALA A 24 6.12 -14.54 13.54
C ALA A 24 7.54 -14.05 13.89
N GLU A 25 7.67 -13.13 14.84
CA GLU A 25 8.98 -12.65 15.30
C GLU A 25 9.83 -13.74 15.93
N ARG A 26 9.23 -14.60 16.76
CA ARG A 26 9.92 -15.78 17.33
C ARG A 26 10.39 -16.75 16.26
N LEU A 27 9.64 -16.89 15.16
CA LEU A 27 10.04 -17.68 13.99
C LEU A 27 11.03 -16.94 13.09
N GLY A 28 11.44 -15.75 13.50
CA GLY A 28 12.40 -14.96 12.76
C GLY A 28 11.80 -14.27 11.54
N GLN A 29 10.50 -13.99 11.52
CA GLN A 29 9.81 -13.21 10.51
C GLN A 29 9.43 -11.81 11.03
N THR A 30 8.82 -10.98 10.20
CA THR A 30 8.31 -9.65 10.62
C THR A 30 6.94 -9.79 11.26
N ALA A 31 6.60 -8.90 12.22
CA ALA A 31 5.29 -8.88 12.87
C ALA A 31 4.14 -8.77 11.86
N VAL A 32 4.33 -7.98 10.81
CA VAL A 32 3.38 -7.78 9.70
C VAL A 32 2.92 -9.10 9.07
N LEU A 33 3.84 -10.07 8.91
CA LEU A 33 3.46 -11.37 8.35
C LEU A 33 2.49 -12.10 9.27
N GLY A 34 2.72 -12.03 10.59
CA GLY A 34 1.82 -12.60 11.58
C GLY A 34 0.45 -11.94 11.58
N GLU A 35 0.41 -10.61 11.53
CA GLU A 35 -0.84 -9.82 11.48
C GLU A 35 -1.68 -10.14 10.23
N LEU A 36 -1.03 -10.28 9.06
CA LEU A 36 -1.68 -10.71 7.82
C LEU A 36 -2.25 -12.13 7.95
N LEU A 37 -1.46 -13.07 8.49
CA LEU A 37 -1.90 -14.46 8.68
C LEU A 37 -3.03 -14.55 9.71
N ALA A 38 -3.03 -13.73 10.77
CA ALA A 38 -4.14 -13.64 11.70
C ALA A 38 -5.44 -13.27 10.97
N GLY A 39 -5.38 -12.36 10.02
CA GLY A 39 -6.53 -12.00 9.16
C GLY A 39 -7.03 -13.20 8.34
N VAL A 40 -6.15 -13.96 7.72
CA VAL A 40 -6.54 -15.17 6.96
C VAL A 40 -7.21 -16.21 7.87
N VAL A 41 -6.66 -16.43 9.06
CA VAL A 41 -7.20 -17.41 10.04
C VAL A 41 -8.56 -16.97 10.57
N LEU A 42 -8.72 -15.70 10.91
CA LEU A 42 -9.98 -15.17 11.46
C LEU A 42 -11.06 -14.98 10.39
N GLY A 43 -10.64 -14.85 9.14
CA GLY A 43 -11.48 -14.53 7.99
C GLY A 43 -12.28 -15.70 7.42
N PRO A 44 -13.02 -15.45 6.33
CA PRO A 44 -13.88 -16.44 5.66
C PRO A 44 -13.16 -17.70 5.21
N SER A 45 -11.87 -17.59 4.89
CA SER A 45 -11.05 -18.74 4.44
C SER A 45 -10.50 -19.59 5.58
N GLY A 46 -10.53 -19.09 6.81
CA GLY A 46 -10.08 -19.79 8.01
C GLY A 46 -11.26 -20.20 8.87
N LEU A 47 -11.36 -19.59 10.04
CA LEU A 47 -12.39 -19.89 11.04
C LEU A 47 -13.74 -19.22 10.75
N GLY A 48 -13.82 -18.26 9.83
CA GLY A 48 -15.05 -17.52 9.53
C GLY A 48 -15.62 -16.70 10.69
N LEU A 49 -14.76 -16.34 11.67
CA LEU A 49 -15.18 -15.64 12.89
C LEU A 49 -15.42 -14.14 12.64
N ILE A 50 -14.68 -13.57 11.70
CA ILE A 50 -14.70 -12.14 11.42
C ILE A 50 -15.02 -11.91 9.95
N HIS A 51 -15.96 -11.00 9.70
CA HIS A 51 -16.32 -10.54 8.37
C HIS A 51 -16.05 -9.04 8.26
N GLU A 52 -15.79 -8.59 7.04
CA GLU A 52 -15.58 -7.16 6.75
C GLU A 52 -16.83 -6.37 7.15
N SER A 53 -16.63 -5.30 7.92
CA SER A 53 -17.68 -4.34 8.28
C SER A 53 -17.18 -2.92 7.99
N GLU A 54 -18.12 -1.97 7.77
CA GLU A 54 -17.76 -0.57 7.52
C GLU A 54 -16.91 0.03 8.63
N ILE A 55 -17.19 -0.33 9.88
CA ILE A 55 -16.45 0.17 11.04
C ILE A 55 -15.02 -0.37 11.07
N LEU A 56 -14.84 -1.69 10.84
CA LEU A 56 -13.51 -2.29 10.77
C LEU A 56 -12.72 -1.71 9.59
N ARG A 57 -13.37 -1.49 8.46
CA ARG A 57 -12.75 -0.85 7.30
C ARG A 57 -12.29 0.57 7.64
N PHE A 58 -13.14 1.36 8.28
CA PHE A 58 -12.79 2.72 8.73
C PHE A 58 -11.60 2.72 9.70
N LEU A 59 -11.58 1.81 10.69
CA LEU A 59 -10.45 1.67 11.61
C LEU A 59 -9.16 1.25 10.90
N ALA A 60 -9.26 0.38 9.91
CA ALA A 60 -8.13 -0.02 9.08
C ALA A 60 -7.60 1.15 8.23
N GLU A 61 -8.48 1.96 7.65
CA GLU A 61 -8.10 3.19 6.93
C GLU A 61 -7.38 4.18 7.84
N ILE A 62 -7.85 4.39 9.07
CA ILE A 62 -7.11 5.17 10.07
C ILE A 62 -5.74 4.55 10.34
N GLY A 63 -5.67 3.23 10.45
CA GLY A 63 -4.41 2.51 10.67
C GLY A 63 -3.37 2.78 9.57
N VAL A 64 -3.75 2.68 8.30
CA VAL A 64 -2.82 2.94 7.18
C VAL A 64 -2.46 4.42 7.06
N ILE A 65 -3.40 5.34 7.33
CA ILE A 65 -3.13 6.78 7.38
C ILE A 65 -2.07 7.09 8.43
N LEU A 66 -2.22 6.57 9.66
CA LEU A 66 -1.25 6.78 10.74
C LEU A 66 0.11 6.13 10.42
N LEU A 67 0.12 4.95 9.80
CA LEU A 67 1.33 4.28 9.34
C LEU A 67 2.10 5.14 8.34
N LEU A 68 1.44 5.65 7.31
CA LEU A 68 2.09 6.47 6.29
C LEU A 68 2.52 7.84 6.85
N PHE A 69 1.77 8.39 7.78
CA PHE A 69 2.17 9.58 8.51
C PHE A 69 3.46 9.35 9.32
N GLU A 70 3.55 8.25 10.06
CA GLU A 70 4.73 7.85 10.82
C GLU A 70 5.95 7.65 9.90
N ILE A 71 5.77 6.98 8.76
CA ILE A 71 6.82 6.79 7.75
C ILE A 71 7.27 8.14 7.18
N GLY A 72 6.34 9.04 6.90
CA GLY A 72 6.63 10.41 6.48
C GLY A 72 7.47 11.17 7.51
N LEU A 73 7.14 11.04 8.80
CA LEU A 73 7.92 11.61 9.91
C LEU A 73 9.34 11.04 10.02
N HIS A 74 9.53 9.76 9.70
CA HIS A 74 10.86 9.13 9.67
C HIS A 74 11.66 9.47 8.42
N SER A 75 11.00 9.90 7.35
CA SER A 75 11.63 10.21 6.08
C SER A 75 12.32 11.58 6.08
N ASP A 76 13.40 11.68 5.30
CA ASP A 76 14.10 12.94 5.04
C ASP A 76 13.70 13.46 3.65
N LEU A 77 13.01 14.61 3.61
CA LEU A 77 12.51 15.21 2.37
C LEU A 77 13.65 15.51 1.37
N ASP A 78 14.80 16.00 1.84
CA ASP A 78 15.92 16.37 0.95
C ASP A 78 16.52 15.11 0.30
N GLN A 79 16.57 14.03 1.07
CA GLN A 79 17.05 12.73 0.56
C GLN A 79 16.03 12.07 -0.39
N LEU A 80 14.74 12.23 -0.16
CA LEU A 80 13.70 11.78 -1.08
C LEU A 80 13.76 12.55 -2.40
N ILE A 81 13.94 13.88 -2.34
CA ILE A 81 14.11 14.72 -3.53
C ILE A 81 15.38 14.31 -4.30
N SER A 82 16.50 14.04 -3.61
CA SER A 82 17.74 13.60 -4.24
C SER A 82 17.63 12.24 -4.93
N ALA A 83 16.78 11.34 -4.39
CA ALA A 83 16.46 10.05 -5.00
C ALA A 83 15.40 10.13 -6.11
N GLY A 84 14.79 11.31 -6.32
CA GLY A 84 13.59 11.49 -7.14
C GLY A 84 13.70 10.96 -8.57
N VAL A 85 14.80 11.23 -9.27
CA VAL A 85 15.01 10.73 -10.66
C VAL A 85 15.07 9.20 -10.66
N GLN A 86 15.73 8.63 -9.68
CA GLN A 86 15.87 7.18 -9.55
C GLN A 86 14.52 6.53 -9.16
N ALA A 87 13.83 7.12 -8.19
CA ALA A 87 12.50 6.71 -7.78
C ALA A 87 11.50 6.76 -8.95
N THR A 88 11.57 7.81 -9.77
CA THR A 88 10.75 7.96 -10.99
C THR A 88 11.04 6.85 -12.01
N ALA A 89 12.32 6.55 -12.27
CA ALA A 89 12.69 5.48 -13.19
C ALA A 89 12.20 4.10 -12.69
N VAL A 90 12.36 3.84 -11.39
CA VAL A 90 11.86 2.61 -10.74
C VAL A 90 10.34 2.52 -10.83
N ALA A 91 9.61 3.62 -10.58
CA ALA A 91 8.16 3.67 -10.67
C ALA A 91 7.67 3.40 -12.11
N ILE A 92 8.24 4.09 -13.10
CA ILE A 92 7.85 3.92 -14.51
C ILE A 92 8.05 2.46 -14.95
N VAL A 93 9.23 1.89 -14.70
CA VAL A 93 9.51 0.48 -15.05
C VAL A 93 8.58 -0.45 -14.26
N GLY A 94 8.36 -0.15 -12.96
CA GLY A 94 7.48 -0.90 -12.07
C GLY A 94 6.00 -0.83 -12.43
N VAL A 95 5.58 0.12 -13.26
CA VAL A 95 4.25 0.21 -13.84
C VAL A 95 4.18 -0.47 -15.20
N VAL A 96 5.11 -0.11 -16.10
CA VAL A 96 5.07 -0.57 -17.50
C VAL A 96 5.30 -2.09 -17.60
N ALA A 97 6.26 -2.65 -16.86
CA ALA A 97 6.59 -4.06 -16.95
C ALA A 97 5.42 -4.98 -16.51
N PRO A 98 4.80 -4.82 -15.31
CA PRO A 98 3.66 -5.66 -14.93
C PRO A 98 2.41 -5.39 -15.77
N LEU A 99 2.19 -4.16 -16.27
CA LEU A 99 1.10 -3.85 -17.20
C LEU A 99 1.21 -4.70 -18.48
N LEU A 100 2.37 -4.69 -19.10
CA LEU A 100 2.61 -5.43 -20.35
C LEU A 100 2.58 -6.94 -20.13
N LEU A 101 3.18 -7.44 -19.05
CA LEU A 101 3.17 -8.87 -18.72
C LEU A 101 1.75 -9.36 -18.41
N GLY A 102 0.98 -8.61 -17.61
CA GLY A 102 -0.41 -8.95 -17.29
C GLY A 102 -1.29 -8.90 -18.52
N TYR A 103 -1.15 -7.89 -19.37
CA TYR A 103 -1.85 -7.82 -20.65
C TYR A 103 -1.53 -9.00 -21.55
N ALA A 104 -0.25 -9.32 -21.76
CA ALA A 104 0.17 -10.41 -22.63
C ALA A 104 -0.35 -11.77 -22.14
N LEU A 105 -0.28 -12.04 -20.83
CA LEU A 105 -0.83 -13.26 -20.25
C LEU A 105 -2.35 -13.32 -20.38
N ALA A 106 -3.06 -12.27 -20.06
CA ALA A 106 -4.51 -12.22 -20.20
C ALA A 106 -4.95 -12.47 -21.66
N ARG A 107 -4.22 -11.94 -22.65
CA ARG A 107 -4.43 -12.21 -24.07
C ARG A 107 -4.10 -13.66 -24.44
N ALA A 108 -3.06 -14.25 -23.85
CA ALA A 108 -2.74 -15.68 -24.06
C ALA A 108 -3.82 -16.63 -23.48
N TRP A 109 -4.63 -16.14 -22.54
CA TRP A 109 -5.81 -16.85 -22.00
C TRP A 109 -7.11 -16.50 -22.72
N ASP A 110 -7.04 -15.88 -23.91
CA ASP A 110 -8.17 -15.48 -24.76
C ASP A 110 -9.13 -14.46 -24.11
N LEU A 111 -8.68 -13.71 -23.09
CA LEU A 111 -9.50 -12.64 -22.55
C LEU A 111 -9.62 -11.47 -23.53
N ALA A 112 -10.78 -10.79 -23.49
CA ALA A 112 -11.03 -9.64 -24.35
C ALA A 112 -9.95 -8.54 -24.18
N PRO A 113 -9.60 -7.76 -25.19
CA PRO A 113 -8.53 -6.76 -25.11
C PRO A 113 -8.68 -5.79 -23.95
N LEU A 114 -9.91 -5.30 -23.69
CA LEU A 114 -10.18 -4.38 -22.59
C LEU A 114 -10.00 -5.06 -21.22
N THR A 115 -10.47 -6.30 -21.06
CA THR A 115 -10.23 -7.11 -19.86
C THR A 115 -8.74 -7.35 -19.67
N ALA A 116 -7.98 -7.62 -20.74
CA ALA A 116 -6.53 -7.82 -20.65
C ALA A 116 -5.78 -6.55 -20.20
N VAL A 117 -6.17 -5.36 -20.70
CA VAL A 117 -5.65 -4.08 -20.21
C VAL A 117 -5.95 -3.93 -18.71
N PHE A 118 -7.16 -4.30 -18.31
CA PHE A 118 -7.60 -4.22 -16.93
C PHE A 118 -6.79 -5.15 -16.00
N VAL A 119 -6.57 -6.40 -16.42
CA VAL A 119 -5.70 -7.35 -15.71
C VAL A 119 -4.29 -6.77 -15.56
N GLY A 120 -3.70 -6.28 -16.65
CA GLY A 120 -2.39 -5.64 -16.61
C GLY A 120 -2.35 -4.45 -15.63
N ALA A 121 -3.37 -3.58 -15.68
CA ALA A 121 -3.50 -2.43 -14.79
C ALA A 121 -3.58 -2.84 -13.31
N THR A 122 -4.35 -3.89 -12.99
CA THR A 122 -4.42 -4.43 -11.62
C THR A 122 -3.05 -4.88 -11.09
N LEU A 123 -2.18 -5.38 -11.98
CA LEU A 123 -0.84 -5.80 -11.61
C LEU A 123 0.16 -4.64 -11.44
N THR A 124 -0.20 -3.40 -11.75
CA THR A 124 0.72 -2.24 -11.60
C THR A 124 0.82 -1.72 -10.17
N ALA A 125 -0.27 -1.73 -9.42
CA ALA A 125 -0.34 -1.11 -8.09
C ALA A 125 0.69 -1.69 -7.11
N THR A 126 1.35 -0.82 -6.33
CA THR A 126 2.28 -1.20 -5.25
C THR A 126 1.69 -0.80 -3.90
N SER A 127 1.84 -1.63 -2.87
CA SER A 127 1.50 -1.24 -1.50
C SER A 127 2.71 -0.65 -0.79
N VAL A 128 2.75 0.67 -0.70
CA VAL A 128 3.80 1.36 0.07
C VAL A 128 3.73 1.01 1.54
N GLY A 129 2.52 0.89 2.12
CA GLY A 129 2.31 0.61 3.55
C GLY A 129 2.96 -0.71 4.00
N ILE A 130 2.82 -1.78 3.20
CA ILE A 130 3.39 -3.09 3.53
C ILE A 130 4.93 -3.03 3.49
N THR A 131 5.51 -2.53 2.41
CA THR A 131 6.97 -2.42 2.29
C THR A 131 7.56 -1.52 3.36
N ALA A 132 6.93 -0.39 3.62
CA ALA A 132 7.37 0.57 4.61
C ALA A 132 7.35 -0.02 6.02
N ARG A 133 6.28 -0.74 6.39
CA ARG A 133 6.18 -1.44 7.67
C ARG A 133 7.25 -2.52 7.81
N VAL A 134 7.45 -3.34 6.77
CA VAL A 134 8.51 -4.37 6.78
C VAL A 134 9.89 -3.74 6.95
N LEU A 135 10.17 -2.63 6.27
CA LEU A 135 11.44 -1.90 6.42
C LEU A 135 11.58 -1.27 7.80
N ALA A 136 10.50 -0.78 8.41
CA ALA A 136 10.46 -0.28 9.78
C ALA A 136 10.78 -1.40 10.78
N ASP A 137 10.09 -2.53 10.69
CA ASP A 137 10.33 -3.72 11.55
C ASP A 137 11.78 -4.25 11.43
N LEU A 138 12.40 -4.06 10.27
CA LEU A 138 13.81 -4.41 10.04
C LEU A 138 14.80 -3.32 10.48
N GLY A 139 14.35 -2.15 10.94
CA GLY A 139 15.19 -0.99 11.28
C GLY A 139 15.92 -0.42 10.05
N ARG A 140 15.31 -0.44 8.86
CA ARG A 140 15.92 -0.08 7.58
C ARG A 140 15.25 1.09 6.85
N LEU A 141 14.44 1.89 7.51
CA LEU A 141 13.76 3.05 6.89
C LEU A 141 14.74 4.10 6.36
N GLU A 142 15.89 4.26 7.00
CA GLU A 142 16.93 5.22 6.59
C GLU A 142 17.87 4.67 5.49
N ASP A 143 17.71 3.41 5.10
CA ASP A 143 18.54 2.77 4.07
C ASP A 143 18.29 3.44 2.70
N PRO A 144 19.33 3.66 1.86
CA PRO A 144 19.16 4.19 0.51
C PRO A 144 18.14 3.44 -0.35
N ASN A 145 18.03 2.12 -0.19
CA ASN A 145 17.03 1.32 -0.90
C ASN A 145 15.61 1.68 -0.46
N ALA A 146 15.39 1.88 0.85
CA ALA A 146 14.09 2.28 1.40
C ALA A 146 13.63 3.61 0.81
N ARG A 147 14.52 4.61 0.74
CA ARG A 147 14.21 5.93 0.18
C ARG A 147 13.78 5.84 -1.28
N ILE A 148 14.48 5.02 -2.09
CA ILE A 148 14.13 4.81 -3.50
C ILE A 148 12.75 4.13 -3.58
N VAL A 149 12.49 3.08 -2.79
CA VAL A 149 11.23 2.35 -2.81
C VAL A 149 10.07 3.24 -2.36
N LEU A 150 10.23 3.97 -1.26
CA LEU A 150 9.17 4.87 -0.75
C LEU A 150 8.87 5.99 -1.74
N GLY A 151 9.89 6.62 -2.31
CA GLY A 151 9.71 7.63 -3.35
C GLY A 151 9.07 7.06 -4.62
N ALA A 152 9.50 5.87 -5.05
CA ALA A 152 8.92 5.19 -6.22
C ALA A 152 7.46 4.80 -5.97
N ALA A 153 7.11 4.34 -4.75
CA ALA A 153 5.75 3.95 -4.42
C ALA A 153 4.78 5.15 -4.42
N VAL A 154 5.19 6.33 -3.93
CA VAL A 154 4.38 7.56 -4.03
C VAL A 154 4.11 7.94 -5.50
N ILE A 155 5.10 7.81 -6.38
CA ILE A 155 4.92 8.05 -7.81
C ILE A 155 4.04 6.97 -8.43
N ASP A 156 4.21 5.71 -8.03
CA ASP A 156 3.41 4.56 -8.47
C ASP A 156 1.93 4.74 -8.12
N ASP A 157 1.60 5.28 -6.94
CA ASP A 157 0.23 5.60 -6.53
C ASP A 157 -0.41 6.63 -7.47
N ILE A 158 0.32 7.68 -7.84
CA ILE A 158 -0.16 8.68 -8.82
C ILE A 158 -0.38 8.03 -10.19
N LEU A 159 0.59 7.23 -10.67
CA LEU A 159 0.47 6.52 -11.94
C LEU A 159 -0.69 5.50 -11.90
N GLY A 160 -0.89 4.81 -10.77
CA GLY A 160 -1.99 3.89 -10.54
C GLY A 160 -3.36 4.58 -10.69
N LEU A 161 -3.54 5.76 -10.06
CA LEU A 161 -4.77 6.54 -10.21
C LEU A 161 -5.02 6.99 -11.64
N ILE A 162 -3.97 7.40 -12.36
CA ILE A 162 -4.06 7.76 -13.77
C ILE A 162 -4.52 6.55 -14.60
N ILE A 163 -3.91 5.39 -14.41
CA ILE A 163 -4.27 4.16 -15.10
C ILE A 163 -5.72 3.77 -14.76
N LEU A 164 -6.11 3.86 -13.49
CA LEU A 164 -7.47 3.57 -13.03
C LEU A 164 -8.49 4.46 -13.75
N ALA A 165 -8.25 5.77 -13.78
CA ALA A 165 -9.11 6.73 -14.45
C ALA A 165 -9.21 6.47 -15.96
N LEU A 166 -8.09 6.15 -16.62
CA LEU A 166 -8.03 5.86 -18.04
C LEU A 166 -8.77 4.56 -18.40
N VAL A 167 -8.51 3.48 -17.65
CA VAL A 167 -9.15 2.18 -17.90
C VAL A 167 -10.65 2.24 -17.63
N THR A 168 -11.06 2.93 -16.56
CA THR A 168 -12.48 3.16 -16.24
C THR A 168 -13.17 4.01 -17.31
N GLY A 169 -12.52 5.09 -17.74
CA GLY A 169 -13.02 5.93 -18.83
C GLY A 169 -13.19 5.16 -20.13
N LEU A 170 -12.19 4.39 -20.51
CA LEU A 170 -12.23 3.53 -21.69
C LEU A 170 -13.34 2.46 -21.59
N ALA A 171 -13.52 1.84 -20.42
CA ALA A 171 -14.57 0.85 -20.20
C ALA A 171 -15.98 1.44 -20.30
N ARG A 172 -16.19 2.67 -19.81
CA ARG A 172 -17.50 3.33 -19.80
C ARG A 172 -17.85 4.03 -21.10
N THR A 173 -16.88 4.65 -21.77
CA THR A 173 -17.14 5.54 -22.91
C THR A 173 -16.61 5.01 -24.24
N GLY A 174 -15.78 3.96 -24.20
CA GLY A 174 -15.06 3.46 -25.37
C GLY A 174 -13.99 4.43 -25.91
N ARG A 175 -13.70 5.54 -25.22
CA ARG A 175 -12.78 6.58 -25.67
C ARG A 175 -11.67 6.86 -24.65
N PHE A 176 -10.47 7.08 -25.16
CA PHE A 176 -9.32 7.51 -24.36
C PHE A 176 -9.38 9.03 -24.15
N SER A 177 -9.34 9.48 -22.89
CA SER A 177 -9.38 10.91 -22.55
C SER A 177 -8.03 11.41 -22.06
N THR A 178 -7.29 12.10 -22.93
CA THR A 178 -6.03 12.80 -22.59
C THR A 178 -6.24 13.91 -21.55
N GLY A 179 -7.43 14.52 -21.55
CA GLY A 179 -7.77 15.57 -20.57
C GLY A 179 -7.83 15.03 -19.14
N VAL A 180 -8.43 13.86 -18.92
CA VAL A 180 -8.46 13.22 -17.60
C VAL A 180 -7.05 12.89 -17.12
N LEU A 181 -6.19 12.36 -18.00
CA LEU A 181 -4.81 12.06 -17.67
C LEU A 181 -4.04 13.30 -17.23
N LEU A 182 -4.06 14.36 -18.04
CA LEU A 182 -3.36 15.59 -17.72
C LEU A 182 -3.90 16.26 -16.46
N TRP A 183 -5.22 16.22 -16.25
CA TRP A 183 -5.84 16.79 -15.06
C TRP A 183 -5.42 16.05 -13.79
N THR A 184 -5.48 14.71 -13.78
CA THR A 184 -5.07 13.90 -12.63
C THR A 184 -3.59 14.09 -12.30
N LEU A 185 -2.71 14.08 -13.32
CA LEU A 185 -1.29 14.33 -13.14
C LEU A 185 -1.02 15.73 -12.56
N LEU A 186 -1.63 16.76 -13.16
CA LEU A 186 -1.47 18.14 -12.71
C LEU A 186 -1.94 18.30 -11.25
N THR A 187 -3.14 17.81 -10.94
CA THR A 187 -3.72 17.90 -9.59
C THR A 187 -2.83 17.20 -8.56
N SER A 188 -2.29 16.00 -8.88
CA SER A 188 -1.40 15.25 -7.98
C SER A 188 -0.11 16.01 -7.71
N VAL A 189 0.55 16.52 -8.75
CA VAL A 189 1.81 17.26 -8.61
C VAL A 189 1.58 18.58 -7.87
N VAL A 190 0.54 19.34 -8.25
CA VAL A 190 0.20 20.59 -7.59
C VAL A 190 -0.13 20.37 -6.11
N PHE A 191 -0.95 19.36 -5.79
CA PHE A 191 -1.25 19.02 -4.40
C PHE A 191 0.01 18.75 -3.60
N LEU A 192 0.89 17.86 -4.09
CA LEU A 192 2.09 17.48 -3.36
C LEU A 192 3.04 18.67 -3.16
N VAL A 193 3.27 19.47 -4.22
CA VAL A 193 4.12 20.67 -4.14
C VAL A 193 3.53 21.71 -3.18
N VAL A 194 2.23 21.97 -3.26
CA VAL A 194 1.56 22.94 -2.39
C VAL A 194 1.56 22.45 -0.93
N ALA A 195 1.23 21.18 -0.70
CA ALA A 195 1.24 20.58 0.65
C ALA A 195 2.63 20.68 1.29
N LEU A 196 3.70 20.36 0.53
CA LEU A 196 5.07 20.43 1.04
C LEU A 196 5.53 21.88 1.23
N VAL A 197 5.38 22.75 0.21
CA VAL A 197 5.89 24.13 0.27
C VAL A 197 5.15 24.96 1.31
N LEU A 198 3.81 24.91 1.32
CA LEU A 198 3.03 25.64 2.33
C LEU A 198 3.14 24.98 3.70
N GLY A 199 3.09 23.66 3.75
CA GLY A 199 3.18 22.89 4.98
C GLY A 199 4.49 23.19 5.72
N VAL A 200 5.65 23.07 5.06
CA VAL A 200 6.96 23.34 5.66
C VAL A 200 7.09 24.80 6.14
N ARG A 201 6.45 25.75 5.46
CA ARG A 201 6.46 27.17 5.91
C ARG A 201 5.51 27.42 7.07
N LEU A 202 4.34 26.82 7.09
CA LEU A 202 3.29 27.09 8.07
C LEU A 202 3.43 26.24 9.34
N ALA A 203 3.91 24.99 9.22
CA ALA A 203 4.02 24.07 10.36
C ALA A 203 4.82 24.65 11.55
N PRO A 204 5.99 25.29 11.37
CA PRO A 204 6.73 25.86 12.51
C PRO A 204 5.97 27.00 13.23
N TRP A 205 5.18 27.77 12.48
CA TRP A 205 4.36 28.82 13.09
C TRP A 205 3.19 28.21 13.89
N LEU A 206 2.50 27.24 13.33
CA LEU A 206 1.40 26.54 13.99
C LEU A 206 1.90 25.78 15.24
N LEU A 207 3.05 25.08 15.16
CA LEU A 207 3.64 24.39 16.30
C LEU A 207 4.03 25.34 17.42
N ARG A 208 4.56 26.53 17.12
CA ARG A 208 4.82 27.57 18.13
C ARG A 208 3.55 28.01 18.87
N LEU A 209 2.40 28.04 18.16
CA LEU A 209 1.11 28.34 18.77
C LEU A 209 0.65 27.19 19.67
N VAL A 210 0.75 25.95 19.17
CA VAL A 210 0.41 24.72 19.88
C VAL A 210 1.23 24.56 21.17
N ASN A 211 2.55 24.79 21.09
CA ASN A 211 3.47 24.67 22.23
C ASN A 211 3.23 25.73 23.33
N ARG A 212 2.46 26.80 23.05
CA ARG A 212 2.02 27.77 24.07
C ARG A 212 0.79 27.31 24.83
N MET A 213 0.07 26.31 24.33
CA MET A 213 -1.14 25.78 24.96
C MET A 213 -0.77 24.91 26.17
N ARG A 214 -1.55 25.02 27.25
CA ARG A 214 -1.31 24.25 28.49
C ARG A 214 -2.12 22.96 28.58
N VAL A 215 -2.92 22.66 27.53
CA VAL A 215 -3.77 21.46 27.50
C VAL A 215 -2.89 20.24 27.21
N ARG A 216 -3.12 19.17 28.00
CA ARG A 216 -2.41 17.91 27.81
C ARG A 216 -2.71 17.30 26.44
N GLY A 217 -1.67 16.78 25.77
CA GLY A 217 -1.81 16.05 24.50
C GLY A 217 -2.08 16.93 23.29
N VAL A 218 -1.97 18.28 23.41
CA VAL A 218 -2.28 19.19 22.31
C VAL A 218 -1.39 18.94 21.08
N LEU A 219 -0.13 18.58 21.28
CA LEU A 219 0.83 18.35 20.20
C LEU A 219 0.43 17.15 19.33
N ILE A 220 0.09 16.01 19.95
CA ILE A 220 -0.33 14.83 19.20
C ILE A 220 -1.68 15.05 18.51
N VAL A 221 -2.64 15.71 19.17
CA VAL A 221 -3.93 16.05 18.56
C VAL A 221 -3.72 16.94 17.36
N TYR A 222 -2.87 17.96 17.45
CA TYR A 222 -2.53 18.81 16.31
C TYR A 222 -1.89 18.00 15.17
N ALA A 223 -0.89 17.16 15.47
CA ALA A 223 -0.16 16.39 14.47
C ALA A 223 -1.10 15.42 13.72
N VAL A 224 -1.96 14.69 14.45
CA VAL A 224 -2.96 13.78 13.86
C VAL A 224 -4.04 14.55 13.09
N THR A 225 -4.53 15.68 13.62
CA THR A 225 -5.50 16.52 12.90
C THR A 225 -4.92 17.06 11.60
N PHE A 226 -3.66 17.50 11.61
CA PHE A 226 -2.97 17.96 10.42
C PHE A 226 -2.80 16.83 9.39
N CYS A 227 -2.47 15.61 9.84
CA CYS A 227 -2.41 14.42 9.01
C CYS A 227 -3.77 14.12 8.37
N LEU A 228 -4.83 14.02 9.17
CA LEU A 228 -6.19 13.73 8.70
C LEU A 228 -6.71 14.82 7.73
N LEU A 229 -6.38 16.09 7.98
CA LEU A 229 -6.74 17.19 7.08
C LEU A 229 -6.09 17.03 5.70
N LEU A 230 -4.77 16.76 5.64
CA LEU A 230 -4.10 16.56 4.35
C LEU A 230 -4.57 15.25 3.67
N ALA A 231 -4.85 14.19 4.42
CA ALA A 231 -5.45 12.98 3.90
C ALA A 231 -6.82 13.24 3.28
N ALA A 232 -7.69 13.99 3.96
CA ALA A 232 -9.01 14.36 3.45
C ALA A 232 -8.94 15.28 2.22
N ILE A 233 -8.02 16.25 2.18
CA ILE A 233 -7.80 17.10 1.01
C ILE A 233 -7.33 16.24 -0.17
N SER A 234 -6.41 15.31 0.07
CA SER A 234 -5.93 14.37 -0.95
C SER A 234 -7.09 13.57 -1.56
N GLU A 235 -7.95 13.01 -0.73
CA GLU A 235 -9.13 12.25 -1.15
C GLU A 235 -10.12 13.11 -1.94
N HIS A 236 -10.41 14.34 -1.50
CA HIS A 236 -11.28 15.29 -2.21
C HIS A 236 -10.77 15.64 -3.60
N LEU A 237 -9.46 15.62 -3.80
CA LEU A 237 -8.81 15.83 -5.10
C LEU A 237 -8.77 14.56 -5.96
N GLY A 238 -9.35 13.44 -5.48
CA GLY A 238 -9.35 12.15 -6.16
C GLY A 238 -8.03 11.38 -6.04
N LEU A 239 -7.18 11.74 -5.08
CA LEU A 239 -5.93 11.05 -4.76
C LEU A 239 -6.13 10.09 -3.60
N ALA A 240 -5.19 9.15 -3.40
CA ALA A 240 -5.24 8.29 -2.23
C ALA A 240 -4.99 9.07 -0.93
N THR A 241 -5.73 8.76 0.14
CA THR A 241 -5.58 9.37 1.48
C THR A 241 -4.16 9.25 2.02
N ILE A 242 -3.50 8.13 1.71
CA ILE A 242 -2.13 7.81 2.12
C ILE A 242 -1.09 8.82 1.60
N ILE A 243 -1.32 9.43 0.42
CA ILE A 243 -0.42 10.46 -0.13
C ILE A 243 -0.46 11.71 0.75
N GLY A 244 -1.66 12.13 1.17
CA GLY A 244 -1.84 13.27 2.08
C GLY A 244 -1.22 13.01 3.46
N ALA A 245 -1.42 11.80 4.00
CA ALA A 245 -0.85 11.39 5.27
C ALA A 245 0.70 11.39 5.25
N PHE A 246 1.28 10.80 4.20
CA PHE A 246 2.74 10.79 4.00
C PHE A 246 3.30 12.21 3.84
N ALA A 247 2.64 13.07 3.04
CA ALA A 247 3.03 14.47 2.88
C ALA A 247 2.97 15.24 4.21
N ALA A 248 1.94 15.00 5.05
CA ALA A 248 1.86 15.58 6.40
C ALA A 248 3.05 15.15 7.27
N GLY A 249 3.42 13.88 7.22
CA GLY A 249 4.61 13.36 7.92
C GLY A 249 5.89 14.04 7.47
N LEU A 250 6.12 14.17 6.16
CA LEU A 250 7.27 14.86 5.57
C LEU A 250 7.34 16.34 6.00
N VAL A 251 6.20 17.03 6.08
CA VAL A 251 6.13 18.42 6.53
C VAL A 251 6.57 18.54 7.98
N LEU A 252 6.02 17.71 8.87
CA LEU A 252 6.34 17.74 10.29
C LEU A 252 7.74 17.18 10.58
N ALA A 253 8.29 16.33 9.72
CA ALA A 253 9.67 15.86 9.79
C ALA A 253 10.71 16.99 9.71
N LYS A 254 10.35 18.14 9.11
CA LYS A 254 11.21 19.34 9.02
C LYS A 254 11.10 20.27 10.25
N THR A 255 10.36 19.88 11.28
CA THR A 255 10.15 20.69 12.50
C THR A 255 11.00 20.18 13.66
N ASP A 256 11.27 21.06 14.62
CA ASP A 256 12.05 20.72 15.83
C ASP A 256 11.31 19.72 16.73
N ASP A 257 9.97 19.65 16.63
CA ASP A 257 9.12 18.77 17.43
C ASP A 257 9.02 17.33 16.85
N ARG A 258 9.70 17.04 15.74
CA ARG A 258 9.67 15.74 15.05
C ARG A 258 9.78 14.54 15.99
N ALA A 259 10.83 14.50 16.79
CA ALA A 259 11.12 13.37 17.68
C ALA A 259 10.02 13.17 18.73
N HIS A 260 9.50 14.28 19.28
CA HIS A 260 8.44 14.23 20.28
C HIS A 260 7.10 13.82 19.66
N ILE A 261 6.79 14.28 18.44
CA ILE A 261 5.60 13.82 17.70
C ILE A 261 5.69 12.32 17.43
N GLN A 262 6.85 11.80 17.02
CA GLN A 262 7.07 10.37 16.79
C GLN A 262 6.81 9.54 18.04
N GLU A 263 7.37 9.95 19.18
CA GLU A 263 7.19 9.27 20.47
C GLU A 263 5.70 9.21 20.88
N LEU A 264 4.96 10.31 20.69
CA LEU A 264 3.53 10.38 21.03
C LEU A 264 2.63 9.63 20.04
N LEU A 265 3.05 9.52 18.76
CA LEU A 265 2.29 8.84 17.72
C LEU A 265 2.36 7.32 17.84
N HIS A 266 3.53 6.78 18.19
CA HIS A 266 3.82 5.35 18.23
C HIS A 266 2.74 4.51 18.93
N PRO A 267 2.30 4.83 20.17
CA PRO A 267 1.27 4.05 20.86
C PRO A 267 -0.08 4.04 20.13
N THR A 268 -0.40 5.14 19.43
CA THR A 268 -1.64 5.23 18.65
C THR A 268 -1.56 4.40 17.38
N ALA A 269 -0.45 4.50 16.66
CA ALA A 269 -0.19 3.69 15.48
C ALA A 269 -0.20 2.18 15.80
N ASP A 270 0.44 1.78 16.91
CA ASP A 270 0.47 0.39 17.39
C ASP A 270 -0.91 -0.22 17.68
N LEU A 271 -1.92 0.61 17.91
CA LEU A 271 -3.29 0.16 18.09
C LEU A 271 -4.03 -0.03 16.77
N PHE A 272 -3.88 0.89 15.81
CA PHE A 272 -4.67 0.90 14.58
C PHE A 272 -4.01 0.18 13.40
N VAL A 273 -2.69 0.20 13.31
CA VAL A 273 -1.96 -0.42 12.18
C VAL A 273 -2.18 -1.94 12.08
N PRO A 274 -2.20 -2.73 13.18
CA PRO A 274 -2.52 -4.15 13.09
C PRO A 274 -3.92 -4.43 12.54
N VAL A 275 -4.91 -3.56 12.80
CA VAL A 275 -6.26 -3.70 12.25
C VAL A 275 -6.21 -3.65 10.72
N PHE A 276 -5.41 -2.75 10.15
CA PHE A 276 -5.21 -2.66 8.69
C PHE A 276 -4.65 -3.96 8.12
N PHE A 277 -3.60 -4.53 8.71
CA PHE A 277 -3.01 -5.76 8.18
C PHE A 277 -3.93 -6.99 8.34
N VAL A 278 -4.64 -7.11 9.47
CA VAL A 278 -5.66 -8.16 9.65
C VAL A 278 -6.77 -8.01 8.61
N MET A 279 -7.24 -6.80 8.34
CA MET A 279 -8.27 -6.56 7.33
C MET A 279 -7.81 -6.92 5.90
N ILE A 280 -6.53 -6.73 5.57
CA ILE A 280 -5.96 -7.24 4.32
C ILE A 280 -6.04 -8.78 4.29
N GLY A 281 -5.63 -9.44 5.37
CA GLY A 281 -5.70 -10.90 5.49
C GLY A 281 -7.12 -11.47 5.37
N LEU A 282 -8.13 -10.78 5.90
CA LEU A 282 -9.55 -11.18 5.81
C LEU A 282 -10.05 -11.32 4.36
N LYS A 283 -9.46 -10.59 3.42
CA LYS A 283 -9.87 -10.60 2.00
C LYS A 283 -9.40 -11.82 1.21
N VAL A 284 -8.63 -12.71 1.83
CA VAL A 284 -8.16 -13.94 1.19
C VAL A 284 -9.30 -14.95 1.10
N GLU A 285 -9.69 -15.33 -0.12
CA GLU A 285 -10.73 -16.34 -0.40
C GLU A 285 -10.09 -17.60 -1.00
N LEU A 286 -9.67 -18.55 -0.16
CA LEU A 286 -9.03 -19.79 -0.60
C LEU A 286 -10.03 -20.81 -1.18
N GLY A 287 -11.31 -20.73 -0.81
CA GLY A 287 -12.36 -21.66 -1.24
C GLY A 287 -12.58 -21.73 -2.74
N VAL A 288 -12.28 -20.64 -3.47
CA VAL A 288 -12.43 -20.52 -4.93
C VAL A 288 -11.48 -21.47 -5.68
N PHE A 289 -10.39 -21.89 -5.07
CA PHE A 289 -9.36 -22.76 -5.66
C PHE A 289 -9.61 -24.25 -5.38
N SER A 290 -10.78 -24.61 -4.87
CA SER A 290 -11.09 -26.01 -4.57
C SER A 290 -11.05 -26.85 -5.88
N PRO A 291 -10.25 -27.94 -5.93
CA PRO A 291 -10.17 -28.79 -7.10
C PRO A 291 -11.50 -29.47 -7.47
N SER A 292 -12.47 -29.47 -6.55
CA SER A 292 -13.80 -30.04 -6.76
C SER A 292 -14.71 -29.18 -7.65
N GLN A 293 -14.34 -27.92 -7.93
CA GLN A 293 -15.09 -27.04 -8.84
C GLN A 293 -14.62 -27.25 -10.29
N SER A 294 -15.58 -27.33 -11.20
CA SER A 294 -15.29 -27.43 -12.65
C SER A 294 -14.51 -26.19 -13.11
N GLY A 295 -13.27 -26.37 -13.53
CA GLY A 295 -12.38 -25.27 -13.94
C GLY A 295 -11.37 -24.80 -12.87
N GLY A 296 -11.41 -25.32 -11.64
CA GLY A 296 -10.50 -24.90 -10.56
C GLY A 296 -9.01 -25.01 -10.90
N LEU A 297 -8.60 -26.06 -11.63
CA LEU A 297 -7.20 -26.20 -12.10
C LEU A 297 -6.80 -25.10 -13.09
N ARG A 298 -7.70 -24.75 -14.03
CA ARG A 298 -7.45 -23.68 -15.00
C ARG A 298 -7.30 -22.33 -14.28
N LEU A 299 -8.17 -22.07 -13.30
CA LEU A 299 -8.15 -20.87 -12.47
C LEU A 299 -6.86 -20.79 -11.64
N LEU A 300 -6.47 -21.90 -11.03
CA LEU A 300 -5.22 -22.00 -10.26
C LEU A 300 -3.99 -21.71 -11.13
N LEU A 301 -3.92 -22.27 -12.32
CA LEU A 301 -2.83 -22.03 -13.28
C LEU A 301 -2.79 -20.56 -13.70
N MET A 302 -3.94 -19.97 -14.04
CA MET A 302 -4.03 -18.55 -14.39
C MET A 302 -3.53 -17.68 -13.24
N THR A 303 -4.00 -17.92 -12.01
CA THR A 303 -3.59 -17.19 -10.82
C THR A 303 -2.08 -17.32 -10.56
N ALA A 304 -1.53 -18.53 -10.67
CA ALA A 304 -0.10 -18.77 -10.51
C ALA A 304 0.73 -18.00 -11.56
N MET A 305 0.33 -18.06 -12.84
CA MET A 305 1.01 -17.33 -13.92
C MET A 305 0.91 -15.81 -13.73
N LEU A 306 -0.26 -15.29 -13.35
CA LEU A 306 -0.43 -13.87 -13.05
C LEU A 306 0.40 -13.44 -11.82
N THR A 307 0.50 -14.31 -10.79
CA THR A 307 1.36 -14.05 -9.62
C THR A 307 2.82 -13.95 -10.04
N VAL A 308 3.30 -14.90 -10.84
CA VAL A 308 4.67 -14.88 -11.37
C VAL A 308 4.94 -13.62 -12.20
N ALA A 309 4.02 -13.28 -13.11
CA ALA A 309 4.12 -12.06 -13.92
C ALA A 309 4.11 -10.79 -13.06
N ALA A 310 3.27 -10.77 -12.04
CA ALA A 310 3.18 -9.69 -11.08
C ALA A 310 4.50 -9.48 -10.32
N VAL A 311 5.10 -10.56 -9.83
CA VAL A 311 6.39 -10.53 -9.11
C VAL A 311 7.53 -10.14 -10.06
N ILE A 312 7.66 -10.82 -11.21
CA ILE A 312 8.71 -10.52 -12.17
C ILE A 312 8.61 -9.09 -12.69
N GLY A 313 7.41 -8.62 -13.02
CA GLY A 313 7.18 -7.26 -13.51
C GLY A 313 7.67 -6.19 -12.53
N LYS A 314 7.44 -6.40 -11.24
CA LYS A 314 7.93 -5.48 -10.21
C LYS A 314 9.43 -5.67 -9.92
N LEU A 315 9.95 -6.89 -9.94
CA LEU A 315 11.40 -7.12 -9.79
C LEU A 315 12.24 -6.42 -10.86
N VAL A 316 11.74 -6.38 -12.09
CA VAL A 316 12.39 -5.68 -13.21
C VAL A 316 12.58 -4.19 -12.92
N SER A 317 11.74 -3.56 -12.09
CA SER A 317 11.92 -2.16 -11.67
C SER A 317 13.26 -1.90 -10.99
N GLY A 318 13.79 -2.90 -10.28
CA GLY A 318 15.13 -2.82 -9.67
C GLY A 318 16.27 -2.66 -10.68
N LEU A 319 16.06 -3.06 -11.95
CA LEU A 319 17.05 -2.86 -13.01
C LEU A 319 17.21 -1.38 -13.40
N ALA A 320 16.21 -0.55 -13.12
CA ALA A 320 16.28 0.90 -13.33
C ALA A 320 17.28 1.60 -12.39
N ILE A 321 17.87 0.89 -11.43
CA ILE A 321 18.81 1.46 -10.49
C ILE A 321 20.21 1.57 -11.12
N TYR A 322 20.72 2.80 -11.11
CA TYR A 322 22.08 3.14 -11.52
C TYR A 322 22.94 3.73 -10.39
N GLN A 323 22.32 4.08 -9.24
CA GLN A 323 23.02 4.68 -8.11
C GLN A 323 23.92 3.66 -7.41
N ARG A 324 25.18 4.03 -7.16
CA ARG A 324 26.11 3.21 -6.38
C ARG A 324 25.65 3.09 -4.94
N GLY A 325 25.69 1.87 -4.40
CA GLY A 325 25.27 1.57 -3.03
C GLY A 325 23.81 1.10 -2.88
N ALA A 326 22.96 1.29 -3.89
CA ALA A 326 21.62 0.71 -3.88
C ALA A 326 21.63 -0.71 -4.46
N ARG A 327 20.86 -1.61 -3.81
CA ARG A 327 20.77 -3.04 -4.18
C ARG A 327 19.54 -3.26 -5.06
N ARG A 328 19.73 -3.52 -6.34
CA ARG A 328 18.68 -3.74 -7.35
C ARG A 328 17.58 -4.72 -6.87
N LEU A 329 18.02 -5.85 -6.31
CA LEU A 329 17.06 -6.88 -5.85
C LEU A 329 16.24 -6.41 -4.65
N VAL A 330 16.83 -5.66 -3.72
CA VAL A 330 16.10 -5.12 -2.55
C VAL A 330 15.03 -4.14 -2.99
N VAL A 331 15.35 -3.23 -3.92
CA VAL A 331 14.37 -2.28 -4.44
C VAL A 331 13.31 -2.99 -5.28
N GLY A 332 13.69 -3.91 -6.16
CA GLY A 332 12.73 -4.70 -6.93
C GLY A 332 11.75 -5.46 -6.03
N VAL A 333 12.25 -6.15 -5.00
CA VAL A 333 11.40 -6.86 -4.02
C VAL A 333 10.54 -5.89 -3.22
N GLY A 334 11.08 -4.72 -2.83
CA GLY A 334 10.32 -3.68 -2.14
C GLY A 334 9.13 -3.13 -2.94
N MET A 335 9.18 -3.21 -4.26
CA MET A 335 8.07 -2.82 -5.14
C MET A 335 7.05 -3.94 -5.41
N VAL A 336 7.30 -5.19 -4.97
CA VAL A 336 6.42 -6.33 -5.26
C VAL A 336 5.08 -6.29 -4.53
N PRO A 337 4.95 -5.86 -3.24
CA PRO A 337 3.68 -6.01 -2.51
C PRO A 337 2.57 -5.21 -3.17
N ARG A 338 1.38 -5.79 -3.15
CA ARG A 338 0.16 -5.13 -3.60
C ARG A 338 -0.81 -5.00 -2.43
N GLY A 339 -1.59 -3.92 -2.41
CA GLY A 339 -2.51 -3.65 -1.32
C GLY A 339 -3.89 -3.23 -1.82
N GLU A 340 -4.46 -2.27 -1.12
CA GLU A 340 -5.80 -1.77 -1.32
C GLU A 340 -6.07 -1.29 -2.75
N VAL A 341 -5.13 -0.60 -3.38
CA VAL A 341 -5.28 -0.10 -4.76
C VAL A 341 -5.48 -1.26 -5.75
N GLY A 342 -4.73 -2.36 -5.61
CA GLY A 342 -4.92 -3.57 -6.43
C GLY A 342 -6.29 -4.20 -6.24
N LEU A 343 -6.82 -4.20 -5.01
CA LEU A 343 -8.16 -4.70 -4.71
C LEU A 343 -9.26 -3.78 -5.26
N ILE A 344 -9.06 -2.46 -5.23
CA ILE A 344 -9.96 -1.49 -5.86
C ILE A 344 -10.03 -1.74 -7.37
N PHE A 345 -8.89 -1.93 -8.03
CA PHE A 345 -8.88 -2.32 -9.44
C PHE A 345 -9.69 -3.61 -9.66
N ALA A 346 -9.39 -4.69 -8.95
CA ALA A 346 -10.09 -5.95 -9.11
C ALA A 346 -11.62 -5.80 -8.94
N GLY A 347 -12.06 -5.11 -7.86
CA GLY A 347 -13.49 -4.86 -7.58
C GLY A 347 -14.18 -4.00 -8.65
N LEU A 348 -13.47 -2.99 -9.17
CA LEU A 348 -13.99 -2.16 -10.25
C LEU A 348 -14.14 -2.96 -11.54
N GLY A 349 -13.20 -3.86 -11.86
CA GLY A 349 -13.31 -4.74 -13.01
C GLY A 349 -14.55 -5.63 -12.96
N LEU A 350 -14.82 -6.19 -11.79
CA LEU A 350 -16.03 -6.97 -11.57
C LEU A 350 -17.30 -6.09 -11.76
N SER A 351 -17.32 -4.87 -11.20
CA SER A 351 -18.48 -3.96 -11.31
C SER A 351 -18.73 -3.45 -12.74
N LEU A 352 -17.69 -3.35 -13.55
CA LEU A 352 -17.75 -2.94 -14.96
C LEU A 352 -18.00 -4.12 -15.92
N GLY A 353 -18.14 -5.36 -15.39
CA GLY A 353 -18.33 -6.55 -16.23
C GLY A 353 -17.09 -6.93 -17.07
N LEU A 354 -15.91 -6.44 -16.71
CA LEU A 354 -14.64 -6.71 -17.41
C LEU A 354 -14.04 -8.09 -17.07
N GLY A 355 -14.74 -8.87 -16.27
CA GLY A 355 -14.39 -10.25 -15.91
C GLY A 355 -15.43 -10.83 -14.96
N GLY A 356 -15.50 -12.15 -14.88
CA GLY A 356 -16.38 -12.85 -13.95
C GLY A 356 -15.79 -12.92 -12.52
N PRO A 357 -16.57 -13.50 -11.57
CA PRO A 357 -16.13 -13.73 -10.20
C PRO A 357 -14.79 -14.49 -10.10
N ASP A 358 -14.54 -15.42 -11.01
CA ASP A 358 -13.32 -16.22 -11.05
C ASP A 358 -12.07 -15.36 -11.33
N LEU A 359 -12.17 -14.42 -12.29
CA LEU A 359 -11.06 -13.50 -12.56
C LEU A 359 -10.83 -12.55 -11.38
N TYR A 360 -11.91 -12.07 -10.76
CA TYR A 360 -11.83 -11.26 -9.55
C TYR A 360 -11.07 -12.00 -8.44
N ALA A 361 -11.50 -13.22 -8.13
CA ALA A 361 -10.87 -14.05 -7.10
C ALA A 361 -9.39 -14.33 -7.40
N SER A 362 -9.06 -14.59 -8.70
CA SER A 362 -7.67 -14.73 -9.13
C SER A 362 -6.84 -13.46 -8.86
N LEU A 363 -7.35 -12.30 -9.23
CA LEU A 363 -6.65 -11.02 -9.04
C LEU A 363 -6.47 -10.69 -7.55
N VAL A 364 -7.51 -10.90 -6.73
CA VAL A 364 -7.41 -10.75 -5.25
C VAL A 364 -6.33 -11.68 -4.70
N THR A 365 -6.30 -12.94 -5.14
CA THR A 365 -5.28 -13.90 -4.69
C THR A 365 -3.87 -13.51 -5.13
N VAL A 366 -3.69 -12.99 -6.35
CA VAL A 366 -2.39 -12.44 -6.80
C VAL A 366 -1.92 -11.31 -5.89
N VAL A 367 -2.84 -10.39 -5.54
CA VAL A 367 -2.56 -9.30 -4.59
C VAL A 367 -2.09 -9.85 -3.25
N MET A 368 -2.82 -10.83 -2.70
CA MET A 368 -2.50 -11.42 -1.39
C MET A 368 -1.18 -12.18 -1.42
N LEU A 369 -0.95 -13.07 -2.41
CA LEU A 369 0.29 -13.84 -2.51
C LEU A 369 1.52 -12.94 -2.64
N SER A 370 1.43 -11.88 -3.45
CA SER A 370 2.52 -10.92 -3.59
C SER A 370 2.81 -10.18 -2.27
N THR A 371 1.79 -9.95 -1.46
CA THR A 371 1.90 -9.33 -0.13
C THR A 371 2.60 -10.24 0.86
N PHE A 372 2.22 -11.51 0.93
CA PHE A 372 2.80 -12.49 1.86
C PHE A 372 4.28 -12.83 1.56
N ILE A 373 4.68 -12.83 0.32
CA ILE A 373 6.05 -13.19 -0.10
C ILE A 373 7.07 -12.15 0.37
N VAL A 374 6.71 -10.87 0.37
CA VAL A 374 7.67 -9.75 0.52
C VAL A 374 8.29 -9.65 1.91
N PRO A 375 7.57 -9.76 3.03
CA PRO A 375 8.16 -9.74 4.36
C PRO A 375 9.28 -10.78 4.52
N VAL A 376 9.01 -12.00 4.05
CA VAL A 376 9.97 -13.12 4.08
C VAL A 376 11.19 -12.82 3.22
N TRP A 377 10.96 -12.33 2.01
CA TRP A 377 12.02 -12.10 1.03
C TRP A 377 12.90 -10.91 1.40
N LEU A 378 12.33 -9.77 1.78
CA LEU A 378 13.10 -8.61 2.23
C LEU A 378 13.96 -8.96 3.46
N ARG A 379 13.39 -9.68 4.43
CA ARG A 379 14.15 -10.11 5.60
C ARG A 379 15.33 -10.98 5.21
N ALA A 380 15.14 -11.95 4.31
CA ALA A 380 16.24 -12.81 3.82
C ALA A 380 17.33 -11.99 3.14
N LEU A 381 16.97 -10.99 2.32
CA LEU A 381 17.92 -10.12 1.63
C LEU A 381 18.73 -9.22 2.56
N TYR A 382 18.13 -8.78 3.67
CA TYR A 382 18.83 -7.96 4.67
C TYR A 382 19.65 -8.79 5.67
N ARG A 383 19.33 -10.06 5.88
CA ARG A 383 20.16 -11.01 6.66
C ARG A 383 21.38 -11.50 5.91
N ALA A 384 21.29 -11.66 4.59
CA ALA A 384 22.43 -12.01 3.76
C ALA A 384 23.45 -10.86 3.83
N LYS A 385 24.69 -11.15 4.29
CA LYS A 385 25.78 -10.15 4.28
C LYS A 385 25.93 -9.60 2.87
N PRO A 386 26.15 -8.28 2.71
CA PRO A 386 26.53 -7.75 1.41
C PRO A 386 27.82 -8.45 0.97
N GLY A 387 27.74 -9.20 -0.14
CA GLY A 387 28.92 -9.75 -0.80
C GLY A 387 29.72 -8.63 -1.49
#